data_eeb0785c8bc1ffbb0202372f315188c3
#
_entry.id   eeb0785c8bc1ffbb0202372f315188c3
#
_cell.length_a   1.000
_cell.length_b   1.000
_cell.length_c   1.000
_cell.angle_alpha   90.00
_cell.angle_beta   90.00
_cell.angle_gamma   90.00
#
_symmetry.space_group_name_H-M   'P 1'
#
loop_
_entity.id
_entity.type
_entity.pdbx_description
1 polymer ?
#
loop_
_entity_poly.entity_id
_entity_poly.type
_entity_poly.pdbx_seq_one_letter_code
_entity_poly.pdbx_strand_id
1 'polypeptide(L)'
;VMQGNKIELLDMVAKLDDTAGFMMVEEWGDVEYPTAFGMEAKSPEVEAIEEADAKTGASLKLTLLKPEARIWTMVAGGGASVVYADTIADMAGIEDLANYGEYSGGPTTGETKFYAETILDLMTREKDAQGRDKIMIIGGAIANFT
;
A
#
# COMPACT_ATOMS: atom_id res chain seq x y z
N VAL A 1 -11.45 -35.52 18.47
CA VAL A 1 -11.73 -36.60 19.43
C VAL A 1 -12.10 -37.86 18.68
N MET A 2 -11.62 -39.01 19.14
CA MET A 2 -12.00 -40.31 18.59
C MET A 2 -13.06 -40.96 19.49
N GLN A 3 -14.14 -41.40 18.87
CA GLN A 3 -15.18 -42.23 19.53
C GLN A 3 -15.34 -43.52 18.72
N GLY A 4 -14.75 -44.60 19.20
CA GLY A 4 -14.62 -45.82 18.43
C GLY A 4 -13.71 -45.62 17.21
N ASN A 5 -14.22 -45.93 16.00
CA ASN A 5 -13.50 -45.68 14.72
C ASN A 5 -13.91 -44.35 14.04
N LYS A 6 -14.67 -43.51 14.72
CA LYS A 6 -15.12 -42.23 14.17
C LYS A 6 -14.28 -41.08 14.75
N ILE A 7 -13.81 -40.19 13.88
CA ILE A 7 -13.16 -38.94 14.25
C ILE A 7 -14.22 -37.85 14.29
N GLU A 8 -14.37 -37.21 15.46
CA GLU A 8 -15.23 -36.04 15.64
C GLU A 8 -14.35 -34.79 15.74
N LEU A 9 -14.57 -33.83 14.85
CA LEU A 9 -13.96 -32.50 14.92
C LEU A 9 -14.75 -31.67 15.93
N LEU A 10 -14.10 -31.18 16.97
CA LEU A 10 -14.72 -30.37 18.01
C LEU A 10 -14.57 -28.90 17.77
N ASP A 11 -13.42 -28.49 17.24
CA ASP A 11 -13.09 -27.12 16.96
C ASP A 11 -11.94 -27.04 15.94
N MET A 12 -11.84 -25.94 15.23
CA MET A 12 -10.77 -25.65 14.30
C MET A 12 -10.50 -24.15 14.29
N VAL A 13 -9.24 -23.77 14.37
CA VAL A 13 -8.77 -22.41 14.11
C VAL A 13 -7.88 -22.41 12.89
N ALA A 14 -8.15 -21.55 11.96
CA ALA A 14 -7.32 -21.36 10.77
C ALA A 14 -6.90 -19.88 10.66
N LYS A 15 -5.65 -19.65 10.25
CA LYS A 15 -5.17 -18.33 9.84
C LYS A 15 -5.15 -18.32 8.33
N LEU A 16 -5.97 -17.47 7.73
CA LEU A 16 -6.04 -17.27 6.28
C LEU A 16 -5.13 -16.11 5.88
N ASP A 17 -4.53 -16.23 4.71
CA ASP A 17 -3.77 -15.17 4.07
C ASP A 17 -4.69 -14.46 3.07
N ASP A 18 -4.95 -13.18 3.25
CA ASP A 18 -5.82 -12.39 2.38
C ASP A 18 -5.31 -12.34 0.94
N THR A 19 -3.98 -12.40 0.74
CA THR A 19 -3.39 -12.46 -0.60
C THR A 19 -3.73 -13.73 -1.37
N ALA A 20 -4.14 -14.80 -0.70
CA ALA A 20 -4.63 -16.03 -1.31
C ALA A 20 -6.15 -16.01 -1.57
N GLY A 21 -6.87 -15.02 -1.08
CA GLY A 21 -8.33 -14.96 -1.14
C GLY A 21 -8.87 -15.11 -2.55
N PHE A 22 -8.30 -14.41 -3.53
CA PHE A 22 -8.76 -14.48 -4.92
C PHE A 22 -8.59 -15.86 -5.57
N MET A 23 -7.63 -16.67 -5.13
CA MET A 23 -7.40 -18.03 -5.62
C MET A 23 -8.32 -19.05 -4.95
N MET A 24 -8.79 -18.74 -3.75
CA MET A 24 -9.50 -19.69 -2.88
C MET A 24 -11.00 -19.38 -2.76
N VAL A 25 -11.55 -18.58 -3.66
CA VAL A 25 -12.97 -18.18 -3.64
C VAL A 25 -13.90 -19.39 -3.69
N GLU A 26 -13.56 -20.43 -4.44
CA GLU A 26 -14.38 -21.65 -4.57
C GLU A 26 -14.42 -22.46 -3.27
N GLU A 27 -13.30 -22.48 -2.50
CA GLU A 27 -13.16 -23.24 -1.26
C GLU A 27 -13.57 -22.46 -0.03
N TRP A 28 -13.24 -21.16 0.02
CA TRP A 28 -13.47 -20.31 1.19
C TRP A 28 -14.75 -19.49 1.09
N GLY A 29 -15.28 -19.32 -0.14
CA GLY A 29 -16.38 -18.39 -0.38
C GLY A 29 -15.94 -16.94 -0.30
N ASP A 30 -16.91 -16.06 -0.12
CA ASP A 30 -16.68 -14.62 0.07
C ASP A 30 -16.31 -14.35 1.54
N VAL A 31 -15.02 -14.25 1.81
CA VAL A 31 -14.48 -14.04 3.17
C VAL A 31 -14.12 -12.57 3.35
N GLU A 32 -14.73 -11.92 4.33
CA GLU A 32 -14.29 -10.62 4.79
C GLU A 32 -13.01 -10.75 5.63
N TYR A 33 -11.94 -10.09 5.19
CA TYR A 33 -10.69 -10.01 5.94
C TYR A 33 -10.72 -8.76 6.81
N PRO A 34 -10.80 -8.89 8.15
CA PRO A 34 -10.78 -7.73 9.02
C PRO A 34 -9.43 -7.03 8.91
N THR A 35 -9.46 -5.70 8.95
CA THR A 35 -8.24 -4.89 9.04
C THR A 35 -7.40 -5.38 10.21
N ALA A 36 -6.10 -5.59 10.00
CA ALA A 36 -5.20 -6.04 11.04
C ALA A 36 -5.28 -5.11 12.27
N PHE A 37 -5.22 -5.71 13.45
CA PHE A 37 -5.37 -4.96 14.72
C PHE A 37 -4.32 -3.84 14.79
N GLY A 38 -4.76 -2.59 14.91
CA GLY A 38 -3.90 -1.42 14.96
C GLY A 38 -3.63 -0.77 13.60
N MET A 39 -4.16 -1.30 12.49
CA MET A 39 -4.16 -0.60 11.20
C MET A 39 -5.44 0.22 11.09
N GLU A 40 -5.30 1.48 10.74
CA GLU A 40 -6.44 2.33 10.41
C GLU A 40 -7.14 1.84 9.13
N ALA A 41 -8.42 2.14 9.00
CA ALA A 41 -9.14 1.88 7.76
C ALA A 41 -8.43 2.59 6.60
N LYS A 42 -8.33 1.91 5.44
CA LYS A 42 -7.73 2.51 4.26
C LYS A 42 -8.46 3.81 3.90
N SER A 43 -7.69 4.82 3.52
CA SER A 43 -8.30 6.04 3.03
C SER A 43 -8.93 5.82 1.64
N PRO A 44 -9.96 6.60 1.27
CA PRO A 44 -10.57 6.50 -0.06
C PRO A 44 -9.57 6.63 -1.22
N GLU A 45 -8.49 7.37 -1.00
CA GLU A 45 -7.43 7.55 -1.99
C GLU A 45 -6.57 6.30 -2.17
N VAL A 46 -6.27 5.61 -1.08
CA VAL A 46 -5.56 4.32 -1.13
C VAL A 46 -6.43 3.29 -1.82
N GLU A 47 -7.72 3.23 -1.49
CA GLU A 47 -8.68 2.34 -2.17
C GLU A 47 -8.78 2.65 -3.67
N ALA A 48 -8.82 3.92 -4.06
CA ALA A 48 -8.86 4.33 -5.47
C ALA A 48 -7.58 3.93 -6.24
N ILE A 49 -6.42 3.99 -5.61
CA ILE A 49 -5.16 3.50 -6.19
C ILE A 49 -5.20 1.97 -6.34
N GLU A 50 -5.67 1.23 -5.34
CA GLU A 50 -5.82 -0.23 -5.41
C GLU A 50 -6.81 -0.66 -6.51
N GLU A 51 -7.92 0.07 -6.66
CA GLU A 51 -8.85 -0.18 -7.76
C GLU A 51 -8.23 0.10 -9.15
N ALA A 52 -7.39 1.12 -9.25
CA ALA A 52 -6.66 1.40 -10.48
C ALA A 52 -5.63 0.29 -10.76
N ASP A 53 -4.88 -0.14 -9.75
CA ASP A 53 -3.94 -1.25 -9.82
C ASP A 53 -4.60 -2.54 -10.34
N ALA A 54 -5.78 -2.87 -9.82
CA ALA A 54 -6.51 -4.07 -10.23
C ALA A 54 -7.02 -4.03 -11.68
N LYS A 55 -7.16 -2.84 -12.27
CA LYS A 55 -7.69 -2.64 -13.64
C LYS A 55 -6.61 -2.52 -14.70
N THR A 56 -5.36 -2.34 -14.29
CA THR A 56 -4.23 -2.09 -15.20
C THR A 56 -3.25 -3.26 -15.20
N GLY A 57 -2.40 -3.31 -16.22
CA GLY A 57 -1.24 -4.21 -16.24
C GLY A 57 0.00 -3.61 -15.56
N ALA A 58 -0.07 -2.35 -15.15
CA ALA A 58 0.96 -1.70 -14.35
C ALA A 58 0.79 -2.04 -12.86
N SER A 59 1.75 -1.68 -12.05
CA SER A 59 1.67 -1.76 -10.59
C SER A 59 1.60 -0.37 -9.99
N LEU A 60 0.52 -0.09 -9.28
CA LEU A 60 0.29 1.15 -8.56
C LEU A 60 0.04 0.82 -7.09
N LYS A 61 0.95 1.20 -6.23
CA LYS A 61 0.86 0.92 -4.78
C LYS A 61 1.01 2.20 -3.98
N LEU A 62 0.17 2.39 -2.99
CA LEU A 62 0.25 3.51 -2.05
C LEU A 62 -0.11 3.03 -0.64
N THR A 63 0.77 3.29 0.28
CA THR A 63 0.54 3.11 1.71
C THR A 63 0.79 4.44 2.41
N LEU A 64 -0.20 4.96 3.11
CA LEU A 64 -0.03 6.12 3.96
C LEU A 64 0.55 5.65 5.30
N LEU A 65 1.66 6.25 5.69
CA LEU A 65 2.33 5.99 6.97
C LEU A 65 1.96 7.07 7.98
N LYS A 66 2.17 8.33 7.60
CA LYS A 66 1.85 9.51 8.40
C LYS A 66 1.48 10.68 7.48
N PRO A 67 0.21 10.88 7.17
CA PRO A 67 -0.23 11.93 6.23
C PRO A 67 0.19 13.35 6.62
N GLU A 68 0.36 13.59 7.93
CA GLU A 68 0.85 14.86 8.47
C GLU A 68 2.36 15.06 8.29
N ALA A 69 3.12 13.99 8.02
CA ALA A 69 4.57 14.06 7.90
C ALA A 69 5.01 14.86 6.66
N ARG A 70 6.27 15.28 6.68
CA ARG A 70 6.76 16.28 5.72
C ARG A 70 7.38 15.69 4.45
N ILE A 71 7.87 14.46 4.46
CA ILE A 71 8.58 13.87 3.30
C ILE A 71 7.66 12.88 2.61
N TRP A 72 7.28 13.24 1.40
CA TRP A 72 6.45 12.44 0.52
C TRP A 72 7.27 11.85 -0.61
N THR A 73 6.93 10.66 -1.05
CA THR A 73 7.66 9.96 -2.11
C THR A 73 6.75 9.61 -3.28
N MET A 74 7.30 9.75 -4.48
CA MET A 74 6.75 9.24 -5.72
C MET A 74 7.87 8.54 -6.49
N VAL A 75 7.96 7.21 -6.34
CA VAL A 75 9.12 6.45 -6.82
C VAL A 75 8.72 5.43 -7.85
N ALA A 76 9.43 5.43 -8.97
CA ALA A 76 9.26 4.46 -10.03
C ALA A 76 10.03 3.18 -9.74
N GLY A 77 9.30 2.07 -9.59
CA GLY A 77 9.84 0.74 -9.37
C GLY A 77 9.90 0.33 -7.89
N GLY A 78 9.42 -0.90 -7.61
CA GLY A 78 9.26 -1.43 -6.26
C GLY A 78 10.56 -1.52 -5.48
N GLY A 79 11.63 -2.01 -6.12
CA GLY A 79 12.94 -2.07 -5.47
C GLY A 79 13.51 -0.71 -5.13
N ALA A 80 13.32 0.28 -6.01
CA ALA A 80 13.75 1.64 -5.74
C ALA A 80 12.95 2.26 -4.58
N SER A 81 11.62 2.08 -4.57
CA SER A 81 10.75 2.67 -3.54
C SER A 81 11.12 2.22 -2.13
N VAL A 82 11.50 0.94 -1.96
CA VAL A 82 12.01 0.41 -0.68
C VAL A 82 13.27 1.16 -0.26
N VAL A 83 14.26 1.24 -1.16
CA VAL A 83 15.55 1.92 -0.84
C VAL A 83 15.35 3.40 -0.52
N TYR A 84 14.48 4.09 -1.25
CA TYR A 84 14.14 5.49 -0.94
C TYR A 84 13.51 5.62 0.44
N ALA A 85 12.51 4.80 0.77
CA ALA A 85 11.83 4.84 2.05
C ALA A 85 12.79 4.52 3.21
N ASP A 86 13.59 3.47 3.10
CA ASP A 86 14.58 3.10 4.11
C ASP A 86 15.62 4.20 4.32
N THR A 87 16.13 4.77 3.23
CA THR A 87 17.13 5.86 3.31
C THR A 87 16.55 7.10 3.97
N ILE A 88 15.29 7.46 3.66
CA ILE A 88 14.61 8.59 4.30
C ILE A 88 14.41 8.31 5.78
N ALA A 89 13.94 7.12 6.14
CA ALA A 89 13.74 6.72 7.53
C ALA A 89 15.06 6.76 8.33
N ASP A 90 16.16 6.32 7.74
CA ASP A 90 17.48 6.34 8.38
C ASP A 90 18.04 7.76 8.55
N MET A 91 17.82 8.65 7.58
CA MET A 91 18.42 10.00 7.58
C MET A 91 17.56 11.04 8.29
N ALA A 92 16.24 10.96 8.16
CA ALA A 92 15.30 11.96 8.67
C ALA A 92 14.46 11.46 9.85
N GLY A 93 14.36 10.15 10.04
CA GLY A 93 13.47 9.50 10.98
C GLY A 93 12.17 9.03 10.31
N ILE A 94 11.65 7.91 10.78
CA ILE A 94 10.40 7.33 10.27
C ILE A 94 9.19 8.26 10.47
N GLU A 95 9.23 9.13 11.47
CA GLU A 95 8.18 10.11 11.74
C GLU A 95 8.08 11.21 10.69
N ASP A 96 9.11 11.44 9.90
CA ASP A 96 9.08 12.42 8.82
C ASP A 96 8.66 11.82 7.47
N LEU A 97 8.55 10.49 7.36
CA LEU A 97 8.11 9.80 6.15
C LEU A 97 6.58 9.67 6.10
N ALA A 98 5.95 10.30 5.11
CA ALA A 98 4.49 10.38 4.99
C ALA A 98 3.88 9.15 4.31
N ASN A 99 4.53 8.63 3.29
CA ASN A 99 4.01 7.52 2.50
C ASN A 99 5.12 6.60 2.01
N TYR A 100 4.71 5.39 1.69
CA TYR A 100 5.45 4.43 0.89
C TYR A 100 4.61 4.06 -0.33
N GLY A 101 5.23 3.89 -1.47
CA GLY A 101 4.50 3.46 -2.65
C GLY A 101 5.36 3.41 -3.89
N GLU A 102 4.77 2.86 -4.95
CA GLU A 102 5.43 2.74 -6.24
C GLU A 102 4.47 2.91 -7.40
N TYR A 103 5.00 3.28 -8.54
CA TYR A 103 4.38 3.09 -9.83
C TYR A 103 5.39 2.41 -10.76
N SER A 104 4.98 1.31 -11.38
CA SER A 104 5.89 0.48 -12.17
C SER A 104 5.13 -0.36 -13.20
N GLY A 105 5.87 -1.18 -13.98
CA GLY A 105 5.24 -2.07 -14.97
C GLY A 105 4.71 -1.35 -16.21
N GLY A 106 5.18 -0.15 -16.51
CA GLY A 106 4.80 0.61 -17.70
C GLY A 106 3.41 1.27 -17.59
N PRO A 107 3.13 2.03 -16.51
CA PRO A 107 1.86 2.75 -16.40
C PRO A 107 1.70 3.77 -17.54
N THR A 108 0.48 3.94 -17.98
CA THR A 108 0.14 4.97 -18.95
C THR A 108 0.32 6.38 -18.37
N THR A 109 0.37 7.39 -19.24
CA THR A 109 0.41 8.79 -18.80
C THR A 109 -0.80 9.14 -17.92
N GLY A 110 -1.98 8.59 -18.21
CA GLY A 110 -3.19 8.81 -17.41
C GLY A 110 -3.07 8.23 -16.00
N GLU A 111 -2.56 7.01 -15.86
CA GLU A 111 -2.34 6.34 -14.58
C GLU A 111 -1.26 7.04 -13.76
N THR A 112 -0.15 7.41 -14.39
CA THR A 112 0.92 8.17 -13.73
C THR A 112 0.42 9.54 -13.25
N LYS A 113 -0.38 10.23 -14.06
CA LYS A 113 -1.01 11.50 -13.69
C LYS A 113 -1.96 11.33 -12.50
N PHE A 114 -2.85 10.35 -12.56
CA PHE A 114 -3.77 10.04 -11.47
C PHE A 114 -3.03 9.76 -10.16
N TYR A 115 -2.00 8.92 -10.21
CA TYR A 115 -1.16 8.61 -9.05
C TYR A 115 -0.48 9.87 -8.48
N ALA A 116 0.10 10.70 -9.33
CA ALA A 116 0.75 11.94 -8.92
C ALA A 116 -0.24 12.95 -8.32
N GLU A 117 -1.41 13.13 -8.93
CA GLU A 117 -2.46 14.03 -8.44
C GLU A 117 -2.97 13.57 -7.06
N THR A 118 -3.14 12.26 -6.85
CA THR A 118 -3.54 11.71 -5.56
C THR A 118 -2.51 11.99 -4.46
N ILE A 119 -1.22 11.78 -4.72
CA ILE A 119 -0.16 12.07 -3.74
C ILE A 119 -0.08 13.57 -3.47
N LEU A 120 -0.15 14.42 -4.49
CA LEU A 120 -0.09 15.87 -4.33
C LEU A 120 -1.28 16.41 -3.53
N ASP A 121 -2.47 15.88 -3.77
CA ASP A 121 -3.66 16.25 -3.02
C ASP A 121 -3.51 15.88 -1.54
N LEU A 122 -3.12 14.64 -1.25
CA LEU A 122 -2.86 14.19 0.13
C LEU A 122 -1.78 15.04 0.82
N MET A 123 -0.67 15.29 0.14
CA MET A 123 0.44 16.09 0.66
C MET A 123 0.03 17.52 1.03
N THR A 124 -0.88 18.11 0.26
CA THR A 124 -1.23 19.54 0.40
C THR A 124 -2.43 19.79 1.31
N ARG A 125 -3.15 18.76 1.74
CA ARG A 125 -4.33 18.89 2.62
C ARG A 125 -3.99 19.46 3.99
N GLU A 126 -2.89 19.02 4.56
CA GLU A 126 -2.48 19.41 5.91
C GLU A 126 -1.10 20.04 5.91
N LYS A 127 -0.86 20.92 6.85
CA LYS A 127 0.46 21.49 7.10
C LYS A 127 1.22 20.58 8.07
N ASP A 128 2.55 20.59 7.96
CA ASP A 128 3.40 19.95 8.97
C ASP A 128 3.12 20.54 10.36
N ALA A 129 3.03 19.70 11.38
CA ALA A 129 2.69 20.11 12.75
C ALA A 129 3.66 21.14 13.35
N GLN A 130 4.90 21.16 12.87
CA GLN A 130 5.95 22.13 13.29
C GLN A 130 6.05 23.33 12.34
N GLY A 131 5.18 23.41 11.31
CA GLY A 131 5.19 24.50 10.34
C GLY A 131 6.37 24.46 9.36
N ARG A 132 7.04 23.32 9.21
CA ARG A 132 8.11 23.11 8.23
C ARG A 132 7.52 22.90 6.83
N ASP A 133 8.31 23.16 5.81
CA ASP A 133 7.91 22.88 4.44
C ASP A 133 7.83 21.38 4.20
N LYS A 134 6.78 20.93 3.50
CA LYS A 134 6.68 19.57 2.99
C LYS A 134 7.52 19.42 1.72
N ILE A 135 8.11 18.25 1.56
CA ILE A 135 9.04 17.95 0.47
C ILE A 135 8.51 16.72 -0.27
N MET A 136 8.46 16.79 -1.59
CA MET A 136 8.21 15.61 -2.43
C MET A 136 9.51 15.17 -3.09
N ILE A 137 9.86 13.90 -2.91
CA ILE A 137 10.98 13.24 -3.58
C ILE A 137 10.43 12.39 -4.71
N ILE A 138 10.81 12.75 -5.94
CA ILE A 138 10.42 12.02 -7.14
C ILE A 138 11.67 11.35 -7.71
N GLY A 139 11.61 10.05 -7.94
CA GLY A 139 12.76 9.32 -8.45
C GLY A 139 12.44 7.91 -8.91
N GLY A 140 13.47 7.14 -9.17
CA GLY A 140 13.39 5.74 -9.59
C GLY A 140 14.73 5.19 -9.98
N ALA A 141 14.84 3.87 -10.12
CA ALA A 141 16.10 3.19 -10.48
C ALA A 141 16.17 2.85 -11.97
N ILE A 142 15.11 2.28 -12.51
CA ILE A 142 15.03 1.87 -13.92
C ILE A 142 13.78 2.50 -14.51
N ALA A 143 13.93 3.15 -15.64
CA ALA A 143 12.80 3.68 -16.37
C ALA A 143 11.93 2.54 -16.91
N ASN A 144 10.77 2.35 -16.30
CA ASN A 144 9.67 1.53 -16.80
C ASN A 144 8.58 2.43 -17.37
N PHE A 145 8.99 3.44 -18.12
CA PHE A 145 8.05 4.43 -18.59
C PHE A 145 7.95 4.44 -20.08
N THR A 146 6.86 4.84 -20.49
CA THR A 146 6.64 5.44 -21.79
C THR A 146 6.97 6.92 -21.72
#